data_490588e03cee2f5788b45413173f5e55
#
_entry.id   490588e03cee2f5788b45413173f5e55
#
_cell.length_a   1.000
_cell.length_b   1.000
_cell.length_c   1.000
_cell.angle_alpha   90.00
_cell.angle_beta   90.00
_cell.angle_gamma   90.00
#
_symmetry.space_group_name_H-M   'P 1'
#
loop_
_entity.id
_entity.type
_entity.pdbx_description
1 polymer ?
#
loop_
_entity_poly.entity_id
_entity_poly.type
_entity_poly.pdbx_seq_one_letter_code
_entity_poly.pdbx_strand_id
1 'polypeptide(L)'
;MERFNLIVTTFRGQENVAAIELEDLLKSLGDESPEIAITRVAGLLTARTSLDPFKVVEEVKKILAEEPWRISSLLRFIPIEHVVEAKPEKIAEAVEKLSSKIPEEAKFRVTVEKRHTSLSSRELIEAAASRVDRKVDLENPDWVVLIEVLGGVAGVSVLKPDQILSTKRGRV
;
A
#
# COMPACT_ATOMS: atom_id res chain seq x y z
N MET A 1 -5.90 7.89 16.06
CA MET A 1 -5.00 7.68 14.90
C MET A 1 -5.83 7.21 13.72
N GLU A 2 -5.61 7.82 12.59
CA GLU A 2 -6.29 7.44 11.36
C GLU A 2 -5.99 5.97 10.99
N ARG A 3 -7.04 5.26 10.57
CA ARG A 3 -6.90 3.86 10.15
C ARG A 3 -7.34 3.73 8.71
N PHE A 4 -6.48 3.17 7.89
CA PHE A 4 -6.79 2.85 6.51
C PHE A 4 -6.16 1.49 6.18
N ASN A 5 -6.71 0.82 5.19
CA ASN A 5 -6.15 -0.45 4.72
C ASN A 5 -5.87 -0.45 3.22
N LEU A 6 -5.97 0.73 2.61
CA LEU A 6 -5.67 0.87 1.19
C LEU A 6 -5.13 2.28 0.93
N ILE A 7 -4.03 2.37 0.20
CA ILE A 7 -3.52 3.62 -0.34
C ILE A 7 -3.76 3.56 -1.84
N VAL A 8 -4.32 4.63 -2.39
CA VAL A 8 -4.54 4.75 -3.84
C VAL A 8 -3.97 6.08 -4.30
N THR A 9 -3.20 6.05 -5.37
CA THR A 9 -2.62 7.28 -5.92
C THR A 9 -3.38 7.72 -7.16
N THR A 10 -3.30 9.01 -7.44
CA THR A 10 -3.88 9.63 -8.62
C THR A 10 -2.99 10.76 -9.11
N PHE A 11 -3.38 11.41 -10.20
CA PHE A 11 -2.69 12.59 -10.70
C PHE A 11 -2.90 13.77 -9.75
N ARG A 12 -1.87 14.59 -9.60
CA ARG A 12 -1.98 15.83 -8.85
C ARG A 12 -3.10 16.71 -9.43
N GLY A 13 -3.99 17.18 -8.57
CA GLY A 13 -5.14 17.97 -8.98
C GLY A 13 -6.38 17.16 -9.32
N GLN A 14 -6.26 15.83 -9.36
CA GLN A 14 -7.39 14.93 -9.67
C GLN A 14 -7.94 14.24 -8.43
N GLU A 15 -7.55 14.68 -7.25
CA GLU A 15 -7.90 13.99 -6.01
C GLU A 15 -9.40 13.86 -5.78
N ASN A 16 -10.17 14.93 -6.08
CA ASN A 16 -11.62 14.90 -5.89
C ASN A 16 -12.29 13.90 -6.84
N VAL A 17 -11.88 13.92 -8.10
CA VAL A 17 -12.41 12.99 -9.12
C VAL A 17 -12.04 11.55 -8.74
N ALA A 18 -10.80 11.35 -8.35
CA ALA A 18 -10.31 10.02 -7.96
C ALA A 18 -11.03 9.48 -6.72
N ALA A 19 -11.33 10.34 -5.75
CA ALA A 19 -12.06 9.93 -4.56
C ALA A 19 -13.44 9.40 -4.91
N ILE A 20 -14.14 10.05 -5.82
CA ILE A 20 -15.46 9.61 -6.28
C ILE A 20 -15.34 8.28 -7.04
N GLU A 21 -14.35 8.19 -7.93
CA GLU A 21 -14.11 6.96 -8.69
C GLU A 21 -13.81 5.78 -7.75
N LEU A 22 -12.95 6.00 -6.76
CA LEU A 22 -12.58 4.96 -5.79
C LEU A 22 -13.78 4.52 -4.95
N GLU A 23 -14.58 5.47 -4.48
CA GLU A 23 -15.79 5.14 -3.73
C GLU A 23 -16.74 4.28 -4.56
N ASP A 24 -16.99 4.68 -5.80
CA ASP A 24 -17.87 3.93 -6.71
C ASP A 24 -17.31 2.54 -6.99
N LEU A 25 -16.01 2.44 -7.19
CA LEU A 25 -15.34 1.16 -7.42
C LEU A 25 -15.52 0.22 -6.23
N LEU A 26 -15.22 0.67 -5.03
CA LEU A 26 -15.33 -0.15 -3.83
C LEU A 26 -16.78 -0.57 -3.58
N LYS A 27 -17.73 0.33 -3.81
CA LYS A 27 -19.16 -0.02 -3.72
C LYS A 27 -19.54 -1.11 -4.72
N SER A 28 -19.04 -1.00 -5.94
CA SER A 28 -19.32 -2.01 -6.98
C SER A 28 -18.74 -3.38 -6.63
N LEU A 29 -17.70 -3.41 -5.80
CA LEU A 29 -17.07 -4.64 -5.35
C LEU A 29 -17.71 -5.22 -4.09
N GLY A 30 -18.68 -4.51 -3.50
CA GLY A 30 -19.44 -5.01 -2.36
C GLY A 30 -19.25 -4.27 -1.04
N ASP A 31 -18.51 -3.18 -1.02
CA ASP A 31 -18.35 -2.36 0.17
C ASP A 31 -19.47 -1.30 0.20
N GLU A 32 -20.42 -1.46 1.11
CA GLU A 32 -21.56 -0.54 1.19
C GLU A 32 -21.21 0.86 1.67
N SER A 33 -20.14 1.01 2.45
CA SER A 33 -19.77 2.27 3.09
C SER A 33 -18.26 2.46 3.15
N PRO A 34 -17.58 2.56 2.01
CA PRO A 34 -16.14 2.80 2.03
C PRO A 34 -15.85 4.20 2.53
N GLU A 35 -14.78 4.34 3.31
CA GLU A 35 -14.33 5.63 3.81
C GLU A 35 -13.11 6.08 3.01
N ILE A 36 -13.25 7.14 2.23
CA ILE A 36 -12.17 7.68 1.40
C ILE A 36 -11.70 8.99 1.99
N ALA A 37 -10.40 9.16 2.12
CA ALA A 37 -9.81 10.42 2.57
C ALA A 37 -8.83 10.95 1.53
N ILE A 38 -8.95 12.24 1.23
CA ILE A 38 -7.96 12.95 0.43
C ILE A 38 -6.91 13.44 1.41
N THR A 39 -5.67 13.00 1.27
CA THR A 39 -4.62 13.35 2.21
C THR A 39 -3.96 14.69 1.85
N ARG A 40 -3.09 15.18 2.74
CA ARG A 40 -2.29 16.38 2.47
C ARG A 40 -1.21 16.14 1.42
N VAL A 41 -0.95 14.88 1.11
CA VAL A 41 0.02 14.52 0.07
C VAL A 41 -0.67 14.61 -1.29
N ALA A 42 -0.12 15.43 -2.19
CA ALA A 42 -0.69 15.57 -3.52
C ALA A 42 -0.76 14.23 -4.23
N GLY A 43 -1.92 13.92 -4.81
CA GLY A 43 -2.13 12.69 -5.57
C GLY A 43 -2.26 11.44 -4.72
N LEU A 44 -2.49 11.56 -3.40
CA LEU A 44 -2.59 10.39 -2.53
C LEU A 44 -3.88 10.35 -1.75
N LEU A 45 -4.60 9.25 -1.90
CA LEU A 45 -5.83 8.96 -1.18
C LEU A 45 -5.58 7.80 -0.23
N THR A 46 -6.26 7.79 0.90
CA THR A 46 -6.35 6.62 1.76
C THR A 46 -7.79 6.14 1.78
N ALA A 47 -7.98 4.86 1.97
CA ALA A 47 -9.31 4.28 2.07
C ALA A 47 -9.35 3.26 3.19
N ARG A 48 -10.50 3.21 3.87
CA ARG A 48 -10.84 2.13 4.77
C ARG A 48 -11.99 1.39 4.13
N THR A 49 -11.71 0.17 3.69
CA THR A 49 -12.72 -0.69 3.05
C THR A 49 -13.02 -1.87 3.96
N SER A 50 -14.28 -2.32 3.91
CA SER A 50 -14.69 -3.55 4.61
C SER A 50 -14.22 -4.79 3.87
N LEU A 51 -13.79 -4.63 2.62
CA LEU A 51 -13.27 -5.74 1.82
C LEU A 51 -11.83 -6.03 2.19
N ASP A 52 -11.36 -7.23 1.84
CA ASP A 52 -9.94 -7.56 1.93
C ASP A 52 -9.21 -6.73 0.87
N PRO A 53 -8.29 -5.83 1.24
CA PRO A 53 -7.62 -4.96 0.28
C PRO A 53 -6.79 -5.73 -0.75
N PHE A 54 -6.31 -6.93 -0.42
CA PHE A 54 -5.61 -7.79 -1.39
C PHE A 54 -6.57 -8.30 -2.46
N LYS A 55 -7.81 -8.63 -2.07
CA LYS A 55 -8.84 -9.03 -3.03
C LYS A 55 -9.27 -7.87 -3.89
N VAL A 56 -9.32 -6.66 -3.33
CA VAL A 56 -9.60 -5.46 -4.13
C VAL A 56 -8.58 -5.34 -5.26
N VAL A 57 -7.30 -5.51 -4.95
CA VAL A 57 -6.24 -5.47 -5.97
C VAL A 57 -6.49 -6.53 -7.05
N GLU A 58 -6.84 -7.76 -6.66
CA GLU A 58 -7.11 -8.83 -7.62
C GLU A 58 -8.31 -8.51 -8.53
N GLU A 59 -9.37 -7.94 -7.95
CA GLU A 59 -10.55 -7.56 -8.73
C GLU A 59 -10.24 -6.40 -9.69
N VAL A 60 -9.43 -5.43 -9.26
CA VAL A 60 -9.02 -4.33 -10.14
C VAL A 60 -8.15 -4.85 -11.29
N LYS A 61 -7.29 -5.84 -11.05
CA LYS A 61 -6.54 -6.48 -12.13
C LYS A 61 -7.46 -7.08 -13.19
N LYS A 62 -8.54 -7.74 -12.76
CA LYS A 62 -9.53 -8.30 -13.69
C LYS A 62 -10.23 -7.21 -14.48
N ILE A 63 -10.61 -6.12 -13.82
CA ILE A 63 -11.25 -4.99 -14.50
C ILE A 63 -10.31 -4.40 -15.55
N LEU A 64 -9.04 -4.23 -15.21
CA LEU A 64 -8.05 -3.71 -16.16
C LEU A 64 -7.86 -4.62 -17.37
N ALA A 65 -7.96 -5.93 -17.18
CA ALA A 65 -7.81 -6.89 -18.25
C ALA A 65 -9.04 -6.93 -19.17
N GLU A 66 -10.24 -6.82 -18.61
CA GLU A 66 -11.50 -6.99 -19.32
C GLU A 66 -12.17 -5.68 -19.73
N GLU A 67 -12.10 -4.67 -18.85
CA GLU A 67 -12.79 -3.39 -19.03
C GLU A 67 -11.90 -2.23 -18.58
N PRO A 68 -10.73 -2.04 -19.23
CA PRO A 68 -9.75 -1.04 -18.75
C PRO A 68 -10.29 0.39 -18.68
N TRP A 69 -11.32 0.71 -19.47
CA TRP A 69 -11.94 2.03 -19.47
C TRP A 69 -12.63 2.38 -18.14
N ARG A 70 -12.89 1.39 -17.28
CA ARG A 70 -13.55 1.62 -16.00
C ARG A 70 -12.61 2.28 -14.97
N ILE A 71 -11.30 2.24 -15.20
CA ILE A 71 -10.30 2.82 -14.32
C ILE A 71 -9.62 3.96 -15.08
N SER A 72 -9.92 5.20 -14.72
CA SER A 72 -9.40 6.36 -15.46
C SER A 72 -8.40 7.21 -14.69
N SER A 73 -8.68 7.52 -13.42
CA SER A 73 -7.84 8.41 -12.63
C SER A 73 -7.07 7.73 -11.50
N LEU A 74 -7.31 6.45 -11.25
CA LEU A 74 -6.63 5.70 -10.19
C LEU A 74 -5.37 5.03 -10.75
N LEU A 75 -4.21 5.34 -10.18
CA LEU A 75 -2.92 4.94 -10.71
C LEU A 75 -2.27 3.75 -10.03
N ARG A 76 -2.26 3.74 -8.69
CA ARG A 76 -1.68 2.64 -7.92
C ARG A 76 -2.62 2.26 -6.79
N PHE A 77 -2.64 0.97 -6.48
CA PHE A 77 -3.39 0.42 -5.36
C PHE A 77 -2.41 -0.32 -4.47
N ILE A 78 -2.34 0.05 -3.20
CA ILE A 78 -1.39 -0.48 -2.24
C ILE A 78 -2.15 -0.97 -1.00
N PRO A 79 -2.25 -2.30 -0.80
CA PRO A 79 -2.87 -2.83 0.42
C PRO A 79 -2.04 -2.50 1.65
N ILE A 80 -2.68 -2.09 2.73
CA ILE A 80 -2.02 -1.76 4.00
C ILE A 80 -2.59 -2.65 5.10
N GLU A 81 -1.71 -3.34 5.81
CA GLU A 81 -2.12 -4.28 6.84
C GLU A 81 -2.16 -3.66 8.25
N HIS A 82 -1.21 -2.80 8.57
CA HIS A 82 -1.16 -2.10 9.86
C HIS A 82 -0.85 -0.63 9.66
N VAL A 83 -1.50 0.22 10.44
CA VAL A 83 -1.17 1.64 10.52
C VAL A 83 -0.67 1.91 11.93
N VAL A 84 0.51 2.49 12.04
CA VAL A 84 1.16 2.80 13.32
C VAL A 84 1.67 4.23 13.30
N GLU A 85 2.09 4.73 14.46
CA GLU A 85 2.79 6.01 14.51
C GLU A 85 4.08 5.91 13.70
N ALA A 86 4.47 7.00 13.05
CA ALA A 86 5.67 7.05 12.22
C ALA A 86 6.93 7.14 13.07
N LYS A 87 7.22 6.07 13.78
CA LYS A 87 8.40 5.92 14.63
C LYS A 87 9.09 4.61 14.26
N PRO A 88 10.43 4.62 14.13
CA PRO A 88 11.16 3.40 13.74
C PRO A 88 10.80 2.17 14.56
N GLU A 89 10.68 2.32 15.88
CA GLU A 89 10.35 1.20 16.76
C GLU A 89 8.94 0.66 16.53
N LYS A 90 7.96 1.55 16.35
CA LYS A 90 6.58 1.14 16.09
C LYS A 90 6.44 0.44 14.76
N ILE A 91 7.15 0.95 13.76
CA ILE A 91 7.19 0.35 12.43
C ILE A 91 7.83 -1.03 12.49
N ALA A 92 8.96 -1.15 13.21
CA ALA A 92 9.66 -2.43 13.36
C ALA A 92 8.80 -3.47 14.09
N GLU A 93 8.05 -3.08 15.10
CA GLU A 93 7.13 -3.97 15.80
C GLU A 93 6.03 -4.51 14.86
N ALA A 94 5.49 -3.62 14.01
CA ALA A 94 4.47 -4.03 13.04
C ALA A 94 5.05 -5.00 12.02
N VAL A 95 6.27 -4.73 11.54
CA VAL A 95 6.98 -5.63 10.61
C VAL A 95 7.17 -7.00 11.24
N GLU A 96 7.59 -7.04 12.49
CA GLU A 96 7.81 -8.32 13.18
C GLU A 96 6.54 -9.15 13.24
N LYS A 97 5.41 -8.52 13.57
CA LYS A 97 4.11 -9.22 13.62
C LYS A 97 3.70 -9.81 12.28
N LEU A 98 4.05 -9.14 11.19
CA LEU A 98 3.68 -9.59 9.84
C LEU A 98 4.71 -10.50 9.21
N SER A 99 5.92 -10.57 9.75
CA SER A 99 7.04 -11.29 9.14
C SER A 99 6.81 -12.80 9.03
N SER A 100 5.95 -13.36 9.86
CA SER A 100 5.64 -14.79 9.81
C SER A 100 4.96 -15.21 8.51
N LYS A 101 4.42 -14.26 7.74
CA LYS A 101 3.87 -14.54 6.40
C LYS A 101 4.94 -15.00 5.42
N ILE A 102 6.19 -14.60 5.66
CA ILE A 102 7.30 -14.90 4.74
C ILE A 102 7.80 -16.31 5.01
N PRO A 103 7.69 -17.23 4.04
CA PRO A 103 8.22 -18.59 4.21
C PRO A 103 9.71 -18.55 4.55
N GLU A 104 10.19 -19.55 5.30
CA GLU A 104 11.58 -19.60 5.75
C GLU A 104 12.60 -19.50 4.64
N GLU A 105 12.30 -20.06 3.48
CA GLU A 105 13.21 -20.10 2.34
C GLU A 105 13.08 -18.91 1.39
N ALA A 106 12.07 -18.06 1.61
CA ALA A 106 11.82 -16.92 0.75
C ALA A 106 12.78 -15.78 1.05
N LYS A 107 12.99 -14.95 0.05
CA LYS A 107 13.84 -13.76 0.15
C LYS A 107 12.98 -12.53 0.18
N PHE A 108 13.46 -11.48 0.83
CA PHE A 108 12.69 -10.25 0.95
C PHE A 108 13.55 -9.02 0.74
N ARG A 109 12.87 -7.90 0.53
CA ARG A 109 13.48 -6.58 0.63
C ARG A 109 12.55 -5.66 1.41
N VAL A 110 13.12 -4.63 2.03
CA VAL A 110 12.35 -3.56 2.66
C VAL A 110 12.27 -2.41 1.67
N THR A 111 11.06 -1.92 1.43
CA THR A 111 10.83 -0.76 0.57
C THR A 111 10.17 0.32 1.42
N VAL A 112 10.77 1.51 1.42
CA VAL A 112 10.26 2.66 2.16
C VAL A 112 9.88 3.76 1.18
N GLU A 113 8.65 4.23 1.27
CA GLU A 113 8.21 5.43 0.57
C GLU A 113 7.81 6.45 1.65
N LYS A 114 8.31 7.67 1.51
CA LYS A 114 8.14 8.71 2.54
C LYS A 114 7.52 9.96 1.95
N ARG A 115 6.59 10.54 2.72
CA ARG A 115 6.00 11.84 2.38
C ARG A 115 5.77 12.62 3.66
N HIS A 116 6.19 13.89 3.66
CA HIS A 116 5.99 14.83 4.78
C HIS A 116 6.59 14.32 6.09
N THR A 117 7.81 13.79 6.04
CA THR A 117 8.52 13.29 7.21
C THR A 117 10.01 13.53 7.07
N SER A 118 10.69 13.66 8.20
CA SER A 118 12.15 13.77 8.27
C SER A 118 12.82 12.45 8.63
N LEU A 119 12.03 11.37 8.78
CA LEU A 119 12.58 10.05 9.12
C LEU A 119 13.55 9.58 8.04
N SER A 120 14.65 8.95 8.47
CA SER A 120 15.64 8.40 7.57
C SER A 120 15.17 7.08 6.97
N SER A 121 15.19 6.98 5.65
CA SER A 121 14.87 5.72 4.96
C SER A 121 15.81 4.61 5.41
N ARG A 122 17.09 4.93 5.54
CA ARG A 122 18.10 3.97 5.97
C ARG A 122 17.80 3.41 7.35
N GLU A 123 17.47 4.28 8.30
CA GLU A 123 17.12 3.84 9.65
C GLU A 123 15.88 2.96 9.67
N LEU A 124 14.86 3.31 8.87
CA LEU A 124 13.65 2.52 8.78
C LEU A 124 13.92 1.15 8.15
N ILE A 125 14.72 1.11 7.10
CA ILE A 125 15.09 -0.14 6.44
C ILE A 125 15.86 -1.04 7.41
N GLU A 126 16.85 -0.49 8.11
CA GLU A 126 17.64 -1.26 9.07
C GLU A 126 16.79 -1.77 10.24
N ALA A 127 15.93 -0.91 10.79
CA ALA A 127 15.06 -1.28 11.89
C ALA A 127 14.08 -2.40 11.49
N ALA A 128 13.50 -2.30 10.31
CA ALA A 128 12.57 -3.30 9.81
C ALA A 128 13.28 -4.62 9.47
N ALA A 129 14.40 -4.54 8.75
CA ALA A 129 15.14 -5.74 8.34
C ALA A 129 15.64 -6.54 9.53
N SER A 130 15.99 -5.88 10.64
CA SER A 130 16.46 -6.55 11.86
C SER A 130 15.38 -7.44 12.49
N ARG A 131 14.11 -7.22 12.16
CA ARG A 131 12.98 -7.99 12.72
C ARG A 131 12.55 -9.14 11.81
N VAL A 132 13.22 -9.34 10.68
CA VAL A 132 12.86 -10.38 9.72
C VAL A 132 14.03 -11.36 9.57
N ASP A 133 13.81 -12.58 10.03
CA ASP A 133 14.83 -13.64 9.97
C ASP A 133 14.74 -14.40 8.64
N ARG A 134 15.10 -13.72 7.57
CA ARG A 134 15.09 -14.24 6.20
C ARG A 134 16.25 -13.61 5.42
N LYS A 135 16.53 -14.14 4.25
CA LYS A 135 17.56 -13.57 3.36
C LYS A 135 17.03 -12.35 2.63
N VAL A 136 17.90 -11.35 2.52
CA VAL A 136 17.61 -10.13 1.75
C VAL A 136 18.01 -10.34 0.30
N ASP A 137 17.15 -9.93 -0.63
CA ASP A 137 17.45 -9.88 -2.05
C ASP A 137 16.85 -8.60 -2.60
N LEU A 138 17.69 -7.62 -2.93
CA LEU A 138 17.24 -6.30 -3.35
C LEU A 138 16.70 -6.28 -4.78
N GLU A 139 17.17 -7.21 -5.62
CA GLU A 139 16.80 -7.23 -7.03
C GLU A 139 15.61 -8.13 -7.35
N ASN A 140 15.58 -9.32 -6.73
CA ASN A 140 14.55 -10.32 -7.02
C ASN A 140 13.93 -10.86 -5.72
N PRO A 141 13.30 -10.00 -4.92
CA PRO A 141 12.68 -10.47 -3.69
C PRO A 141 11.40 -11.26 -3.99
N ASP A 142 11.15 -12.29 -3.21
CA ASP A 142 9.88 -13.02 -3.25
C ASP A 142 8.82 -12.25 -2.50
N TRP A 143 9.23 -11.51 -1.45
CA TRP A 143 8.35 -10.72 -0.59
C TRP A 143 8.91 -9.33 -0.38
N VAL A 144 8.01 -8.39 -0.17
CA VAL A 144 8.34 -7.00 0.11
C VAL A 144 7.79 -6.63 1.49
N VAL A 145 8.65 -6.10 2.33
CA VAL A 145 8.26 -5.44 3.57
C VAL A 145 8.09 -3.97 3.20
N LEU A 146 6.85 -3.54 3.08
CA LEU A 146 6.52 -2.20 2.60
C LEU A 146 6.21 -1.26 3.76
N ILE A 147 6.85 -0.11 3.75
CA ILE A 147 6.63 0.95 4.73
C ILE A 147 6.27 2.23 3.99
N GLU A 148 5.04 2.69 4.19
CA GLU A 148 4.52 3.93 3.59
C GLU A 148 4.38 4.97 4.68
N VAL A 149 5.30 5.91 4.76
CA VAL A 149 5.25 6.96 5.78
C VAL A 149 4.49 8.17 5.23
N LEU A 150 3.43 8.55 5.93
CA LEU A 150 2.57 9.69 5.58
C LEU A 150 2.54 10.63 6.78
N GLY A 151 3.49 11.57 6.85
CA GLY A 151 3.58 12.47 7.99
C GLY A 151 3.78 11.73 9.30
N GLY A 152 2.82 11.84 10.20
CA GLY A 152 2.88 11.26 11.54
C GLY A 152 2.47 9.80 11.65
N VAL A 153 2.04 9.17 10.54
CA VAL A 153 1.63 7.75 10.54
C VAL A 153 2.39 6.98 9.49
N ALA A 154 2.44 5.66 9.66
CA ALA A 154 3.06 4.77 8.70
C ALA A 154 2.16 3.56 8.46
N GLY A 155 1.93 3.25 7.20
CA GLY A 155 1.28 2.01 6.79
C GLY A 155 2.35 0.96 6.58
N VAL A 156 2.11 -0.25 7.08
CA VAL A 156 3.05 -1.35 6.99
C VAL A 156 2.34 -2.56 6.40
N SER A 157 3.00 -3.19 5.43
CA SER A 157 2.50 -4.42 4.82
C SER A 157 3.64 -5.37 4.52
N VAL A 158 3.36 -6.66 4.58
CA VAL A 158 4.25 -7.70 4.10
C VAL A 158 3.49 -8.40 2.99
N LEU A 159 3.97 -8.24 1.77
CA LEU A 159 3.22 -8.66 0.58
C LEU A 159 4.16 -9.10 -0.53
N LYS A 160 3.58 -9.71 -1.55
CA LYS A 160 4.33 -10.08 -2.75
C LYS A 160 4.41 -8.89 -3.69
N PRO A 161 5.47 -8.79 -4.51
CA PRO A 161 5.61 -7.65 -5.44
C PRO A 161 4.39 -7.41 -6.32
N ASP A 162 3.72 -8.47 -6.78
CA ASP A 162 2.55 -8.34 -7.65
C ASP A 162 1.26 -7.94 -6.93
N GLN A 163 1.30 -7.80 -5.61
CA GLN A 163 0.16 -7.34 -4.82
C GLN A 163 0.11 -5.82 -4.69
N ILE A 164 1.10 -5.12 -5.22
CA ILE A 164 1.05 -3.67 -5.43
C ILE A 164 0.70 -3.48 -6.91
N LEU A 165 -0.43 -2.85 -7.17
CA LEU A 165 -0.91 -2.71 -8.53
C LEU A 165 -0.64 -1.32 -9.10
N SER A 166 -0.11 -1.27 -10.34
CA SER A 166 -0.04 -0.05 -11.12
C SER A 166 -0.98 -0.19 -12.31
N THR A 167 -1.93 0.74 -12.44
CA THR A 167 -2.92 0.70 -13.52
C THR A 167 -2.36 1.14 -14.86
N LYS A 168 -1.23 1.84 -14.87
CA LYS A 168 -0.56 2.26 -16.09
C LYS A 168 0.25 1.15 -16.74
N ARG A 169 0.52 0.09 -16.01
CA ARG A 169 1.33 -1.00 -16.51
C ARG A 169 0.59 -1.72 -17.64
N GLY A 170 1.23 -1.82 -18.81
CA GLY A 170 0.62 -2.42 -19.98
C GLY A 170 -0.24 -1.49 -20.82
N ARG A 171 -0.30 -0.20 -20.47
CA ARG A 171 -1.02 0.82 -21.25
C ARG A 171 -0.13 1.60 -22.21
N VAL A 172 1.06 1.17 -22.34
CA VAL A 172 2.05 1.84 -23.20
C VAL A 172 1.82 1.43 -24.64
#